data_f7ab676a98ed6106ca262cad8025b54b
#
_entry.id   f7ab676a98ed6106ca262cad8025b54b
#
_cell.length_a   1.000
_cell.length_b   1.000
_cell.length_c   1.000
_cell.angle_alpha   90.00
_cell.angle_beta   90.00
_cell.angle_gamma   90.00
#
_symmetry.space_group_name_H-M   'P 1'
#
loop_
_entity.id
_entity.type
_entity.pdbx_description
1 polymer ?
#
loop_
_entity_poly.entity_id
_entity_poly.type
_entity_poly.pdbx_seq_one_letter_code
_entity_poly.pdbx_strand_id
1 'polypeptide(L)'
;LMGLLLAMAMNPCLSHAQPTPAPAQSESILLLGGIAHLGTGDVIQGAAIGMRDGVIDYVGRERDADPGRYRRVVDVSGRHIYPGFIAANSTLGLQEIQAVRATRDMNEVGTFKPHVRSLIAYNTDSEVTPTVRTNGVLLGQPTPQGGAISGSSCVVQFDAWNWEDAAIRQVDGIHLNWPTPYHRHRDHGMVDVIRSKSYDQSVLEIEHFFEEAAAYAEKHPAPLSGDLRTPRDVRFEAMRGVFSGEVQVYVHAEDAKGIADAVHFKRKHGLDHVVIVGGQEAHLV
;
A
#
# COMPACT_ATOMS: atom_id res chain seq x y z
N LEU A 1 -53.98 45.58 -12.44
CA LEU A 1 -53.32 44.61 -11.51
C LEU A 1 -52.51 43.64 -12.34
N MET A 2 -51.23 43.88 -12.41
CA MET A 2 -50.29 43.08 -13.24
C MET A 2 -49.43 42.25 -12.28
N GLY A 3 -49.72 40.96 -12.22
CA GLY A 3 -49.02 40.03 -11.36
C GLY A 3 -47.69 39.67 -11.96
N LEU A 4 -46.62 40.00 -11.24
CA LEU A 4 -45.23 39.63 -11.59
C LEU A 4 -44.99 38.20 -11.18
N LEU A 5 -44.93 37.26 -12.16
CA LEU A 5 -44.51 35.88 -11.96
C LEU A 5 -42.96 35.86 -11.87
N LEU A 6 -42.46 35.73 -10.63
CA LEU A 6 -41.04 35.49 -10.37
C LEU A 6 -40.72 34.03 -10.65
N ALA A 7 -40.23 33.73 -11.82
CA ALA A 7 -39.66 32.42 -12.14
C ALA A 7 -38.33 32.26 -11.38
N MET A 8 -38.37 31.57 -10.25
CA MET A 8 -37.15 31.06 -9.60
C MET A 8 -36.53 30.04 -10.53
N ALA A 9 -35.47 30.43 -11.24
CA ALA A 9 -34.58 29.51 -11.91
C ALA A 9 -33.90 28.66 -10.83
N MET A 10 -34.42 27.47 -10.58
CA MET A 10 -33.68 26.43 -9.86
C MET A 10 -32.48 26.07 -10.73
N ASN A 11 -31.33 26.65 -10.43
CA ASN A 11 -30.04 26.10 -10.91
C ASN A 11 -29.98 24.67 -10.36
N PRO A 12 -29.93 23.64 -11.23
CA PRO A 12 -29.57 22.31 -10.75
C PRO A 12 -28.19 22.44 -10.15
N CYS A 13 -28.09 22.29 -8.83
CA CYS A 13 -26.84 22.05 -8.16
C CYS A 13 -26.26 20.84 -8.87
N LEU A 14 -25.20 21.01 -9.63
CA LEU A 14 -24.44 19.89 -10.19
C LEU A 14 -23.88 19.15 -8.98
N SER A 15 -24.66 18.22 -8.48
CA SER A 15 -24.18 17.21 -7.55
C SER A 15 -23.07 16.48 -8.30
N HIS A 16 -21.84 16.69 -7.89
CA HIS A 16 -20.74 15.84 -8.33
C HIS A 16 -21.04 14.46 -7.73
N ALA A 17 -21.71 13.63 -8.51
CA ALA A 17 -21.86 12.23 -8.13
C ALA A 17 -20.46 11.62 -8.05
N GLN A 18 -20.15 11.00 -6.91
CA GLN A 18 -18.93 10.25 -6.76
C GLN A 18 -18.80 9.24 -7.92
N PRO A 19 -17.61 9.02 -8.47
CA PRO A 19 -17.43 8.06 -9.54
C PRO A 19 -17.91 6.69 -9.07
N THR A 20 -18.96 6.20 -9.67
CA THR A 20 -19.45 4.84 -9.41
C THR A 20 -18.39 3.85 -9.87
N PRO A 21 -17.97 2.88 -9.02
CA PRO A 21 -17.08 1.83 -9.43
C PRO A 21 -17.59 1.08 -10.65
N ALA A 22 -16.67 0.66 -11.52
CA ALA A 22 -17.01 -0.08 -12.72
C ALA A 22 -17.69 -1.41 -12.35
N PRO A 23 -18.75 -1.80 -13.09
CA PRO A 23 -19.36 -3.10 -12.88
C PRO A 23 -18.37 -4.23 -13.21
N ALA A 24 -18.61 -5.42 -12.67
CA ALA A 24 -17.85 -6.61 -13.04
C ALA A 24 -17.83 -6.81 -14.57
N GLN A 25 -16.74 -7.34 -15.09
CA GLN A 25 -16.59 -7.60 -16.52
C GLN A 25 -17.72 -8.51 -17.03
N SER A 26 -18.48 -8.02 -18.01
CA SER A 26 -19.63 -8.74 -18.57
C SER A 26 -19.35 -9.43 -19.91
N GLU A 27 -18.24 -9.10 -20.56
CA GLU A 27 -17.82 -9.67 -21.83
C GLU A 27 -16.31 -9.93 -21.86
N SER A 28 -15.90 -11.00 -22.54
CA SER A 28 -14.48 -11.28 -22.76
C SER A 28 -13.90 -10.33 -23.79
N ILE A 29 -12.71 -9.80 -23.53
CA ILE A 29 -12.02 -8.79 -24.34
C ILE A 29 -10.66 -9.32 -24.77
N LEU A 30 -10.31 -9.15 -26.05
CA LEU A 30 -8.97 -9.38 -26.56
C LEU A 30 -8.39 -8.06 -27.08
N LEU A 31 -7.26 -7.63 -26.51
CA LEU A 31 -6.42 -6.58 -27.09
C LEU A 31 -5.50 -7.22 -28.11
N LEU A 32 -5.42 -6.69 -29.33
CA LEU A 32 -4.70 -7.32 -30.44
C LEU A 32 -3.73 -6.35 -31.10
N GLY A 33 -2.52 -6.81 -31.46
CA GLY A 33 -1.57 -6.08 -32.28
C GLY A 33 -0.67 -5.09 -31.56
N GLY A 34 -0.76 -4.97 -30.22
CA GLY A 34 0.01 -4.01 -29.44
C GLY A 34 1.44 -4.46 -29.11
N ILE A 35 2.15 -3.60 -28.40
CA ILE A 35 3.47 -3.87 -27.83
C ILE A 35 3.29 -4.07 -26.34
N ALA A 36 3.31 -5.32 -25.85
CA ALA A 36 3.08 -5.62 -24.43
C ALA A 36 4.39 -5.65 -23.63
N HIS A 37 4.45 -4.86 -22.57
CA HIS A 37 5.52 -4.85 -21.56
C HIS A 37 5.03 -5.65 -20.35
N LEU A 38 5.71 -6.76 -20.02
CA LEU A 38 5.20 -7.71 -19.02
C LEU A 38 5.58 -7.36 -17.57
N GLY A 39 6.35 -6.28 -17.36
CA GLY A 39 6.85 -5.92 -16.02
C GLY A 39 8.04 -6.79 -15.54
N THR A 40 8.35 -7.89 -16.24
CA THR A 40 9.52 -8.75 -15.98
C THR A 40 10.78 -8.31 -16.73
N GLY A 41 10.65 -7.29 -17.59
CA GLY A 41 11.66 -6.88 -18.58
C GLY A 41 11.37 -7.38 -19.99
N ASP A 42 10.49 -8.38 -20.13
CA ASP A 42 10.12 -8.93 -21.44
C ASP A 42 9.16 -8.04 -22.18
N VAL A 43 9.31 -7.98 -23.51
CA VAL A 43 8.45 -7.22 -24.41
C VAL A 43 7.97 -8.10 -25.55
N ILE A 44 6.67 -8.16 -25.79
CA ILE A 44 6.06 -8.90 -26.90
C ILE A 44 5.60 -7.91 -27.96
N GLN A 45 6.20 -7.98 -29.16
CA GLN A 45 5.77 -7.23 -30.35
C GLN A 45 4.61 -7.97 -31.03
N GLY A 46 3.59 -7.24 -31.49
CA GLY A 46 2.37 -7.83 -32.03
C GLY A 46 1.72 -8.74 -30.99
N ALA A 47 1.50 -8.18 -29.81
CA ALA A 47 0.95 -8.91 -28.67
C ALA A 47 -0.56 -9.07 -28.77
N ALA A 48 -1.07 -10.14 -28.17
CA ALA A 48 -2.47 -10.29 -27.82
C ALA A 48 -2.60 -10.52 -26.31
N ILE A 49 -3.54 -9.80 -25.68
CA ILE A 49 -3.88 -9.94 -24.27
C ILE A 49 -5.38 -10.17 -24.14
N GLY A 50 -5.73 -11.35 -23.64
CA GLY A 50 -7.11 -11.76 -23.41
C GLY A 50 -7.51 -11.58 -21.96
N MET A 51 -8.73 -11.09 -21.74
CA MET A 51 -9.33 -10.86 -20.43
C MET A 51 -10.73 -11.47 -20.39
N ARG A 52 -11.00 -12.24 -19.34
CA ARG A 52 -12.28 -12.89 -19.11
C ARG A 52 -12.57 -12.96 -17.61
N ASP A 53 -13.79 -12.60 -17.24
CA ASP A 53 -14.24 -12.65 -15.84
C ASP A 53 -13.28 -11.96 -14.85
N GLY A 54 -12.72 -10.79 -15.26
CA GLY A 54 -11.79 -10.00 -14.46
C GLY A 54 -10.35 -10.55 -14.37
N VAL A 55 -10.04 -11.62 -15.13
CA VAL A 55 -8.73 -12.26 -15.12
C VAL A 55 -8.11 -12.19 -16.53
N ILE A 56 -6.79 -12.04 -16.59
CA ILE A 56 -6.03 -12.21 -17.83
C ILE A 56 -5.93 -13.72 -18.10
N ASP A 57 -6.60 -14.20 -19.17
CA ASP A 57 -6.63 -15.60 -19.56
C ASP A 57 -5.71 -15.94 -20.74
N TYR A 58 -5.14 -14.91 -21.39
CA TYR A 58 -4.17 -15.08 -22.46
C TYR A 58 -3.15 -13.93 -22.50
N VAL A 59 -1.88 -14.25 -22.63
CA VAL A 59 -0.79 -13.31 -22.95
C VAL A 59 0.14 -13.99 -23.94
N GLY A 60 0.30 -13.43 -25.13
CA GLY A 60 1.14 -14.03 -26.16
C GLY A 60 1.20 -13.19 -27.42
N ARG A 61 1.65 -13.80 -28.53
CA ARG A 61 1.67 -13.14 -29.83
C ARG A 61 0.29 -13.23 -30.50
N GLU A 62 -0.08 -12.20 -31.26
CA GLU A 62 -1.38 -12.13 -31.97
C GLU A 62 -1.62 -13.32 -32.91
N ARG A 63 -0.57 -13.79 -33.59
CA ARG A 63 -0.64 -14.93 -34.52
C ARG A 63 -1.04 -16.25 -33.88
N ASP A 64 -0.81 -16.37 -32.57
CA ASP A 64 -1.06 -17.58 -31.77
C ASP A 64 -2.38 -17.46 -30.97
N ALA A 65 -3.02 -16.28 -31.02
CA ALA A 65 -4.28 -16.01 -30.35
C ALA A 65 -5.47 -16.49 -31.21
N ASP A 66 -6.55 -16.86 -30.54
CA ASP A 66 -7.84 -17.17 -31.19
C ASP A 66 -8.87 -16.06 -30.88
N PRO A 67 -9.07 -15.08 -31.80
CA PRO A 67 -10.01 -14.00 -31.59
C PRO A 67 -11.47 -14.48 -31.42
N GLY A 68 -11.80 -15.64 -31.99
CA GLY A 68 -13.15 -16.22 -31.92
C GLY A 68 -13.58 -16.62 -30.48
N ARG A 69 -12.65 -16.74 -29.57
CA ARG A 69 -12.91 -17.02 -28.15
C ARG A 69 -13.36 -15.79 -27.34
N TYR A 70 -13.25 -14.59 -27.92
CA TYR A 70 -13.55 -13.33 -27.24
C TYR A 70 -14.74 -12.62 -27.91
N ARG A 71 -15.60 -12.07 -27.07
CA ARG A 71 -16.79 -11.35 -27.55
C ARG A 71 -16.44 -10.00 -28.15
N ARG A 72 -15.40 -9.36 -27.63
CA ARG A 72 -14.91 -8.07 -28.11
C ARG A 72 -13.42 -8.14 -28.42
N VAL A 73 -13.06 -7.76 -29.63
CA VAL A 73 -11.66 -7.61 -30.04
C VAL A 73 -11.37 -6.13 -30.23
N VAL A 74 -10.31 -5.65 -29.62
CA VAL A 74 -9.87 -4.25 -29.71
C VAL A 74 -8.51 -4.22 -30.37
N ASP A 75 -8.43 -3.58 -31.53
CA ASP A 75 -7.16 -3.32 -32.20
C ASP A 75 -6.39 -2.23 -31.46
N VAL A 76 -5.21 -2.59 -30.97
CA VAL A 76 -4.28 -1.71 -30.29
C VAL A 76 -2.93 -1.66 -30.99
N SER A 77 -2.93 -1.90 -32.29
CA SER A 77 -1.73 -1.85 -33.15
C SER A 77 -0.97 -0.54 -32.97
N GLY A 78 0.34 -0.63 -32.80
CA GLY A 78 1.21 0.51 -32.58
C GLY A 78 1.11 1.16 -31.18
N ARG A 79 0.27 0.64 -30.29
CA ARG A 79 0.16 1.10 -28.91
C ARG A 79 0.97 0.22 -27.95
N HIS A 80 1.47 0.83 -26.91
CA HIS A 80 2.11 0.12 -25.81
C HIS A 80 1.08 -0.28 -24.75
N ILE A 81 1.20 -1.51 -24.25
CA ILE A 81 0.36 -2.07 -23.20
C ILE A 81 1.25 -2.32 -21.98
N TYR A 82 0.84 -1.83 -20.85
CA TYR A 82 1.55 -1.99 -19.57
C TYR A 82 0.61 -2.57 -18.51
N PRO A 83 1.11 -3.36 -17.55
CA PRO A 83 0.35 -3.62 -16.32
C PRO A 83 0.04 -2.30 -15.61
N GLY A 84 -1.06 -2.25 -14.87
CA GLY A 84 -1.36 -1.11 -14.02
C GLY A 84 -0.27 -0.92 -12.96
N PHE A 85 0.07 0.33 -12.68
CA PHE A 85 1.05 0.66 -11.64
C PHE A 85 0.47 0.44 -10.25
N ILE A 86 1.37 0.10 -9.31
CA ILE A 86 1.06 -0.03 -7.88
C ILE A 86 1.78 1.10 -7.14
N ALA A 87 1.02 1.96 -6.46
CA ALA A 87 1.57 2.99 -5.58
C ALA A 87 1.96 2.36 -4.24
N ALA A 88 3.19 1.82 -4.16
CA ALA A 88 3.72 1.26 -2.92
C ALA A 88 4.07 2.36 -1.91
N ASN A 89 3.99 2.04 -0.61
CA ASN A 89 4.32 2.94 0.50
C ASN A 89 3.67 4.32 0.35
N SER A 90 2.35 4.34 0.17
CA SER A 90 1.58 5.54 -0.16
C SER A 90 0.62 5.92 0.97
N THR A 91 0.28 7.21 1.08
CA THR A 91 -0.78 7.71 1.96
C THR A 91 -2.10 7.96 1.20
N LEU A 92 -2.22 7.50 -0.05
CA LEU A 92 -3.46 7.61 -0.82
C LEU A 92 -4.63 6.96 -0.08
N GLY A 93 -5.73 7.71 0.04
CA GLY A 93 -6.90 7.31 0.82
C GLY A 93 -6.75 7.38 2.33
N LEU A 94 -5.53 7.71 2.87
CA LEU A 94 -5.31 7.99 4.29
C LEU A 94 -5.12 9.49 4.57
N GLN A 95 -4.93 10.28 3.53
CA GLN A 95 -4.75 11.73 3.64
C GLN A 95 -5.31 12.41 2.40
N GLU A 96 -6.16 13.43 2.62
CA GLU A 96 -6.70 14.26 1.54
C GLU A 96 -5.95 15.61 1.49
N ILE A 97 -6.12 16.45 2.50
CA ILE A 97 -5.52 17.78 2.55
C ILE A 97 -4.49 17.84 3.65
N GLN A 98 -3.20 17.96 3.29
CA GLN A 98 -2.10 17.96 4.25
C GLN A 98 -2.23 19.03 5.35
N ALA A 99 -2.79 20.19 5.04
CA ALA A 99 -2.97 21.28 5.99
C ALA A 99 -4.16 21.08 6.95
N VAL A 100 -5.06 20.11 6.67
CA VAL A 100 -6.28 19.88 7.45
C VAL A 100 -6.15 18.59 8.23
N ARG A 101 -5.95 18.70 9.55
CA ARG A 101 -5.74 17.54 10.42
C ARG A 101 -6.87 16.51 10.36
N ALA A 102 -8.13 16.97 10.26
CA ALA A 102 -9.30 16.10 10.22
C ALA A 102 -9.37 15.18 8.97
N THR A 103 -8.49 15.38 7.99
CA THR A 103 -8.42 14.57 6.77
C THR A 103 -7.14 13.70 6.72
N ARG A 104 -6.48 13.50 7.86
CA ARG A 104 -5.24 12.74 7.97
C ARG A 104 -5.39 11.59 8.94
N ASP A 105 -5.63 10.39 8.41
CA ASP A 105 -5.83 9.15 9.16
C ASP A 105 -4.65 8.18 9.03
N MET A 106 -3.48 8.72 8.66
CA MET A 106 -2.27 7.92 8.46
C MET A 106 -1.49 7.61 9.74
N ASN A 107 -1.82 8.24 10.88
CA ASN A 107 -1.05 8.12 12.11
C ASN A 107 -1.92 8.06 13.35
N GLU A 108 -1.67 7.04 14.17
CA GLU A 108 -2.28 6.85 15.50
C GLU A 108 -1.31 7.14 16.63
N VAL A 109 -1.83 7.28 17.87
CA VAL A 109 -1.05 7.50 19.07
C VAL A 109 -0.34 6.20 19.50
N GLY A 110 0.92 6.32 19.95
CA GLY A 110 1.72 5.22 20.47
C GLY A 110 3.01 4.97 19.70
N THR A 111 3.94 4.25 20.33
CA THR A 111 5.25 3.92 19.75
C THR A 111 5.24 2.60 19.02
N PHE A 112 4.63 1.55 19.59
CA PHE A 112 4.52 0.22 19.00
C PHE A 112 3.06 -0.11 18.73
N LYS A 113 2.64 -0.01 17.46
CA LYS A 113 1.23 -0.08 17.03
C LYS A 113 0.97 -1.13 15.93
N PRO A 114 1.54 -2.34 15.96
CA PRO A 114 1.37 -3.31 14.87
C PRO A 114 -0.08 -3.69 14.61
N HIS A 115 -0.97 -3.53 15.61
CA HIS A 115 -2.41 -3.80 15.52
C HIS A 115 -3.21 -2.73 14.77
N VAL A 116 -2.62 -1.55 14.51
CA VAL A 116 -3.24 -0.51 13.69
C VAL A 116 -3.22 -0.94 12.23
N ARG A 117 -4.39 -0.94 11.60
CA ARG A 117 -4.57 -1.40 10.21
C ARG A 117 -4.97 -0.22 9.33
N SER A 118 -4.13 0.12 8.35
CA SER A 118 -4.41 1.19 7.40
C SER A 118 -5.70 0.95 6.60
N LEU A 119 -6.06 -0.31 6.35
CA LEU A 119 -7.25 -0.68 5.61
C LEU A 119 -8.54 -0.09 6.21
N ILE A 120 -8.65 -0.07 7.54
CA ILE A 120 -9.84 0.42 8.23
C ILE A 120 -10.01 1.95 8.08
N ALA A 121 -8.88 2.66 7.95
CA ALA A 121 -8.86 4.10 7.73
C ALA A 121 -8.89 4.49 6.25
N TYR A 122 -8.85 3.50 5.34
CA TYR A 122 -8.81 3.77 3.91
C TYR A 122 -10.13 4.38 3.40
N ASN A 123 -10.03 5.59 2.85
CA ASN A 123 -11.14 6.31 2.25
C ASN A 123 -11.24 6.01 0.75
N THR A 124 -12.26 5.26 0.34
CA THR A 124 -12.56 4.97 -1.08
C THR A 124 -13.08 6.20 -1.82
N ASP A 125 -13.63 7.17 -1.10
CA ASP A 125 -14.20 8.41 -1.66
C ASP A 125 -13.14 9.52 -1.82
N SER A 126 -11.86 9.20 -1.74
CA SER A 126 -10.77 10.14 -1.94
C SER A 126 -10.83 10.78 -3.33
N GLU A 127 -10.87 12.11 -3.39
CA GLU A 127 -10.84 12.88 -4.64
C GLU A 127 -9.50 12.72 -5.41
N VAL A 128 -8.45 12.27 -4.74
CA VAL A 128 -7.14 12.05 -5.35
C VAL A 128 -7.12 10.74 -6.15
N THR A 129 -7.82 9.72 -5.69
CA THR A 129 -7.82 8.38 -6.28
C THR A 129 -8.24 8.35 -7.75
N PRO A 130 -9.34 9.03 -8.20
CA PRO A 130 -9.70 9.07 -9.62
C PRO A 130 -8.60 9.67 -10.49
N THR A 131 -7.92 10.70 -10.00
CA THR A 131 -6.82 11.35 -10.74
C THR A 131 -5.64 10.41 -10.98
N VAL A 132 -5.21 9.66 -9.97
CA VAL A 132 -4.09 8.71 -10.14
C VAL A 132 -4.47 7.53 -11.01
N ARG A 133 -5.74 7.07 -10.97
CA ARG A 133 -6.27 6.03 -11.86
C ARG A 133 -6.17 6.42 -13.34
N THR A 134 -6.50 7.66 -13.69
CA THR A 134 -6.39 8.13 -15.09
C THR A 134 -4.95 8.15 -15.59
N ASN A 135 -3.96 8.11 -14.70
CA ASN A 135 -2.55 7.99 -15.01
C ASN A 135 -2.03 6.53 -14.96
N GLY A 136 -2.93 5.56 -14.87
CA GLY A 136 -2.60 4.13 -14.90
C GLY A 136 -2.15 3.54 -13.57
N VAL A 137 -2.29 4.27 -12.45
CA VAL A 137 -2.05 3.72 -11.10
C VAL A 137 -3.36 3.10 -10.62
N LEU A 138 -3.43 1.77 -10.64
CA LEU A 138 -4.68 1.04 -10.39
C LEU A 138 -4.78 0.46 -8.99
N LEU A 139 -3.63 0.24 -8.35
CA LEU A 139 -3.51 -0.34 -7.01
C LEU A 139 -2.67 0.57 -6.13
N GLY A 140 -2.88 0.46 -4.82
CA GLY A 140 -2.06 1.13 -3.83
C GLY A 140 -1.77 0.27 -2.62
N GLN A 141 -0.70 0.64 -1.92
CA GLN A 141 -0.38 0.13 -0.60
C GLN A 141 -0.52 1.29 0.40
N PRO A 142 -1.74 1.54 0.93
CA PRO A 142 -1.92 2.51 2.01
C PRO A 142 -1.08 2.13 3.21
N THR A 143 -0.16 3.02 3.59
CA THR A 143 0.85 2.75 4.62
C THR A 143 0.65 3.66 5.82
N PRO A 144 0.47 3.09 7.03
CA PRO A 144 0.39 3.88 8.25
C PRO A 144 1.75 4.47 8.60
N GLN A 145 1.76 5.59 9.31
CA GLN A 145 2.97 6.33 9.67
C GLN A 145 3.10 6.54 11.18
N GLY A 146 4.28 6.97 11.60
CA GLY A 146 4.59 7.37 12.98
C GLY A 146 4.78 6.22 13.96
N GLY A 147 5.45 6.53 15.08
CA GLY A 147 5.91 5.53 16.04
C GLY A 147 7.11 4.71 15.55
N ALA A 148 7.62 3.80 16.38
CA ALA A 148 8.62 2.83 15.96
C ALA A 148 7.98 1.75 15.06
N ILE A 149 6.81 1.21 15.46
CA ILE A 149 5.97 0.38 14.60
C ILE A 149 4.69 1.16 14.28
N SER A 150 4.51 1.52 13.01
CA SER A 150 3.39 2.36 12.57
C SER A 150 2.05 1.61 12.50
N GLY A 151 2.10 0.33 12.20
CA GLY A 151 0.93 -0.50 11.93
C GLY A 151 1.14 -1.41 10.73
N SER A 152 0.04 -1.99 10.24
CA SER A 152 0.03 -2.82 9.03
C SER A 152 -0.51 -2.07 7.82
N SER A 153 0.18 -2.21 6.69
CA SER A 153 -0.32 -1.82 5.38
C SER A 153 -1.24 -2.89 4.79
N CYS A 154 -1.99 -2.50 3.78
CA CYS A 154 -2.83 -3.36 2.96
C CYS A 154 -2.53 -3.12 1.48
N VAL A 155 -3.04 -3.96 0.59
CA VAL A 155 -3.09 -3.69 -0.85
C VAL A 155 -4.53 -3.51 -1.26
N VAL A 156 -4.83 -2.39 -1.89
CA VAL A 156 -6.18 -2.01 -2.33
C VAL A 156 -6.23 -1.71 -3.82
N GLN A 157 -7.36 -1.97 -4.45
CA GLN A 157 -7.72 -1.41 -5.75
C GLN A 157 -8.37 -0.04 -5.56
N PHE A 158 -8.18 0.85 -6.52
CA PHE A 158 -8.71 2.21 -6.45
C PHE A 158 -10.11 2.37 -7.07
N ASP A 159 -10.79 1.29 -7.41
CA ASP A 159 -12.12 1.26 -7.98
C ASP A 159 -13.05 0.38 -7.14
N ALA A 160 -13.53 0.92 -6.04
CA ALA A 160 -14.28 0.16 -5.04
C ALA A 160 -15.31 1.04 -4.32
N TRP A 161 -16.39 0.40 -3.80
CA TRP A 161 -17.44 1.09 -3.03
C TRP A 161 -17.04 1.39 -1.59
N ASN A 162 -16.30 0.51 -0.97
CA ASN A 162 -15.88 0.59 0.43
C ASN A 162 -14.53 -0.11 0.61
N TRP A 163 -13.97 -0.06 1.81
CA TRP A 163 -12.66 -0.64 2.09
C TRP A 163 -12.64 -2.18 1.99
N GLU A 164 -13.76 -2.86 2.27
CA GLU A 164 -13.88 -4.32 2.11
C GLU A 164 -13.77 -4.72 0.64
N ASP A 165 -14.47 -3.99 -0.23
CA ASP A 165 -14.48 -4.18 -1.68
C ASP A 165 -13.12 -3.78 -2.32
N ALA A 166 -12.46 -2.77 -1.76
CA ALA A 166 -11.14 -2.32 -2.19
C ALA A 166 -10.03 -3.33 -1.87
N ALA A 167 -10.18 -4.13 -0.82
CA ALA A 167 -9.11 -4.95 -0.28
C ALA A 167 -8.73 -6.12 -1.18
N ILE A 168 -7.56 -6.05 -1.82
CA ILE A 168 -6.93 -7.20 -2.49
C ILE A 168 -6.15 -8.04 -1.48
N ARG A 169 -5.44 -7.38 -0.56
CA ARG A 169 -4.74 -8.02 0.56
C ARG A 169 -4.97 -7.20 1.82
N GLN A 170 -5.63 -7.78 2.81
CA GLN A 170 -6.02 -7.05 4.02
C GLN A 170 -4.85 -6.67 4.92
N VAL A 171 -3.85 -7.52 5.02
CA VAL A 171 -2.59 -7.27 5.74
C VAL A 171 -1.46 -7.66 4.80
N ASP A 172 -0.67 -6.68 4.38
CA ASP A 172 0.47 -6.90 3.50
C ASP A 172 1.78 -6.96 4.28
N GLY A 173 2.00 -6.00 5.17
CA GLY A 173 3.20 -6.00 6.01
C GLY A 173 3.11 -5.03 7.18
N ILE A 174 4.00 -5.26 8.16
CA ILE A 174 4.19 -4.39 9.32
C ILE A 174 5.28 -3.37 8.99
N HIS A 175 5.01 -2.09 9.28
CA HIS A 175 5.94 -0.98 9.02
C HIS A 175 6.72 -0.61 10.29
N LEU A 176 8.05 -0.82 10.22
CA LEU A 176 9.03 -0.52 11.26
C LEU A 176 9.86 0.68 10.83
N ASN A 177 9.80 1.77 11.57
CA ASN A 177 10.66 2.94 11.39
C ASN A 177 11.95 2.74 12.16
N TRP A 178 13.03 2.48 11.43
CA TRP A 178 14.35 2.30 12.03
C TRP A 178 14.85 3.64 12.59
N PRO A 179 15.43 3.68 13.80
CA PRO A 179 15.94 4.91 14.36
C PRO A 179 17.01 5.55 13.47
N THR A 180 17.07 6.89 13.46
CA THR A 180 18.12 7.61 12.73
C THR A 180 19.35 7.75 13.60
N PRO A 181 20.53 7.23 13.20
CA PRO A 181 21.75 7.27 14.00
C PRO A 181 22.39 8.65 14.06
N TYR A 182 22.08 9.51 13.11
CA TYR A 182 22.64 10.85 13.00
C TYR A 182 21.56 11.89 12.72
N HIS A 183 21.68 13.07 13.36
CA HIS A 183 20.84 14.22 13.06
C HIS A 183 21.68 15.31 12.38
N ARG A 184 21.12 15.92 11.34
CA ARG A 184 21.70 17.09 10.69
C ARG A 184 21.23 18.35 11.42
N HIS A 185 22.14 19.02 12.10
CA HIS A 185 21.89 20.31 12.73
C HIS A 185 22.39 21.40 11.78
N ARG A 186 21.54 22.37 11.46
CA ARG A 186 21.93 23.52 10.64
C ARG A 186 22.02 24.74 11.54
N ASP A 187 23.24 25.29 11.68
CA ASP A 187 23.48 26.52 12.38
C ASP A 187 24.27 27.48 11.49
N HIS A 188 23.78 28.73 11.36
CA HIS A 188 24.41 29.80 10.56
C HIS A 188 24.91 29.40 9.16
N GLY A 189 24.17 28.47 8.50
CA GLY A 189 24.51 27.98 7.16
C GLY A 189 25.48 26.79 7.12
N MET A 190 26.07 26.42 8.25
CA MET A 190 26.84 25.18 8.40
C MET A 190 25.90 23.99 8.74
N VAL A 191 26.25 22.82 8.25
CA VAL A 191 25.52 21.57 8.54
C VAL A 191 26.44 20.67 9.34
N ASP A 192 26.12 20.51 10.62
CA ASP A 192 26.79 19.55 11.51
C ASP A 192 26.03 18.24 11.53
N VAL A 193 26.75 17.14 11.49
CA VAL A 193 26.19 15.78 11.65
C VAL A 193 26.46 15.32 13.09
N ILE A 194 25.40 15.24 13.88
CA ILE A 194 25.49 14.89 15.30
C ILE A 194 24.96 13.48 15.50
N ARG A 195 25.74 12.62 16.18
CA ARG A 195 25.28 11.29 16.55
C ARG A 195 24.08 11.37 17.50
N SER A 196 23.04 10.58 17.24
CA SER A 196 21.88 10.46 18.11
C SER A 196 22.27 9.76 19.42
N LYS A 197 22.00 10.37 20.54
CA LYS A 197 22.26 9.79 21.88
C LYS A 197 21.25 8.69 22.23
N SER A 198 20.08 8.70 21.61
CA SER A 198 19.01 7.73 21.86
C SER A 198 19.00 6.56 20.86
N TYR A 199 19.89 6.56 19.87
CA TYR A 199 19.88 5.53 18.83
C TYR A 199 19.95 4.10 19.39
N ASP A 200 20.99 3.84 20.19
CA ASP A 200 21.23 2.50 20.72
C ASP A 200 20.07 2.05 21.63
N GLN A 201 19.52 2.96 22.44
CA GLN A 201 18.35 2.69 23.29
C GLN A 201 17.10 2.39 22.46
N SER A 202 16.86 3.15 21.40
CA SER A 202 15.69 2.93 20.51
C SER A 202 15.79 1.59 19.76
N VAL A 203 17.00 1.19 19.36
CA VAL A 203 17.23 -0.14 18.75
C VAL A 203 16.93 -1.23 19.78
N LEU A 204 17.42 -1.12 21.01
CA LEU A 204 17.14 -2.09 22.08
C LEU A 204 15.65 -2.22 22.38
N GLU A 205 14.90 -1.12 22.37
CA GLU A 205 13.44 -1.15 22.57
C GLU A 205 12.72 -1.90 21.46
N ILE A 206 13.16 -1.74 20.21
CA ILE A 206 12.63 -2.49 19.05
C ILE A 206 12.97 -3.98 19.21
N GLU A 207 14.21 -4.32 19.51
CA GLU A 207 14.63 -5.70 19.70
C GLU A 207 13.82 -6.38 20.83
N HIS A 208 13.69 -5.74 21.96
CA HIS A 208 12.92 -6.24 23.10
C HIS A 208 11.45 -6.47 22.74
N PHE A 209 10.83 -5.52 22.00
CA PHE A 209 9.45 -5.69 21.55
C PHE A 209 9.29 -6.92 20.64
N PHE A 210 10.23 -7.17 19.73
CA PHE A 210 10.19 -8.35 18.85
C PHE A 210 10.43 -9.65 19.60
N GLU A 211 11.33 -9.66 20.61
CA GLU A 211 11.57 -10.81 21.48
C GLU A 211 10.33 -11.16 22.32
N GLU A 212 9.65 -10.16 22.88
CA GLU A 212 8.40 -10.35 23.61
C GLU A 212 7.28 -10.86 22.69
N ALA A 213 7.15 -10.32 21.47
CA ALA A 213 6.15 -10.74 20.49
C ALA A 213 6.39 -12.18 20.02
N ALA A 214 7.64 -12.59 19.81
CA ALA A 214 8.00 -13.95 19.47
C ALA A 214 7.66 -14.94 20.60
N ALA A 215 8.06 -14.62 21.82
CA ALA A 215 7.72 -15.42 23.00
C ALA A 215 6.21 -15.53 23.24
N TYR A 216 5.47 -14.44 22.94
CA TYR A 216 4.02 -14.46 22.98
C TYR A 216 3.43 -15.41 21.93
N ALA A 217 3.94 -15.38 20.69
CA ALA A 217 3.46 -16.24 19.61
C ALA A 217 3.68 -17.73 19.91
N GLU A 218 4.81 -18.09 20.52
CA GLU A 218 5.11 -19.45 20.97
C GLU A 218 4.17 -19.91 22.10
N LYS A 219 3.93 -19.04 23.09
CA LYS A 219 3.07 -19.33 24.22
C LYS A 219 1.59 -19.48 23.82
N HIS A 220 1.18 -18.80 22.77
CA HIS A 220 -0.19 -18.79 22.27
C HIS A 220 -0.26 -19.33 20.83
N PRO A 221 -0.11 -20.62 20.57
CA PRO A 221 0.00 -21.17 19.21
C PRO A 221 -1.27 -20.99 18.36
N ALA A 222 -2.44 -20.87 19.01
CA ALA A 222 -3.70 -20.60 18.29
C ALA A 222 -3.97 -19.10 18.19
N PRO A 223 -4.50 -18.61 17.05
CA PRO A 223 -4.97 -17.23 16.91
C PRO A 223 -6.05 -16.89 17.94
N LEU A 224 -6.32 -15.59 18.10
CA LEU A 224 -7.40 -15.11 18.95
C LEU A 224 -8.72 -15.73 18.51
N SER A 225 -9.23 -16.67 19.27
CA SER A 225 -10.58 -17.18 19.14
C SER A 225 -11.45 -16.48 20.16
N GLY A 226 -12.79 -16.46 19.98
CA GLY A 226 -13.72 -15.73 20.85
C GLY A 226 -13.72 -16.12 22.34
N ASP A 227 -12.73 -16.89 22.82
CA ASP A 227 -12.54 -17.19 24.24
C ASP A 227 -11.86 -15.99 24.94
N LEU A 228 -12.66 -15.17 25.58
CA LEU A 228 -12.24 -13.98 26.34
C LEU A 228 -11.61 -14.29 27.69
N ARG A 229 -11.44 -15.55 28.08
CA ARG A 229 -10.94 -15.91 29.42
C ARG A 229 -9.43 -15.74 29.57
N THR A 230 -8.70 -15.76 28.47
CA THR A 230 -7.25 -15.56 28.47
C THR A 230 -6.94 -14.14 27.99
N PRO A 231 -6.37 -13.28 28.85
CA PRO A 231 -5.92 -11.95 28.42
C PRO A 231 -4.95 -12.07 27.25
N ARG A 232 -5.25 -11.35 26.18
CA ARG A 232 -4.42 -11.31 24.96
C ARG A 232 -3.97 -9.89 24.68
N ASP A 233 -2.72 -9.73 24.26
CA ASP A 233 -2.21 -8.45 23.77
C ASP A 233 -2.41 -8.36 22.25
N VAL A 234 -3.28 -7.45 21.83
CA VAL A 234 -3.61 -7.25 20.40
C VAL A 234 -2.40 -6.83 19.58
N ARG A 235 -1.39 -6.18 20.20
CA ARG A 235 -0.15 -5.79 19.53
C ARG A 235 0.64 -7.03 19.12
N PHE A 236 0.81 -7.96 20.06
CA PHE A 236 1.54 -9.21 19.81
C PHE A 236 0.75 -10.17 18.91
N GLU A 237 -0.58 -10.18 19.00
CA GLU A 237 -1.42 -10.93 18.05
C GLU A 237 -1.18 -10.46 16.60
N ALA A 238 -1.06 -9.16 16.38
CA ALA A 238 -0.80 -8.60 15.05
C ALA A 238 0.58 -8.96 14.50
N MET A 239 1.55 -9.30 15.38
CA MET A 239 2.91 -9.69 14.98
C MET A 239 3.03 -11.17 14.57
N ARG A 240 2.03 -12.01 14.83
CA ARG A 240 2.13 -13.47 14.60
C ARG A 240 2.53 -13.84 13.19
N GLY A 241 1.90 -13.18 12.20
CA GLY A 241 2.18 -13.42 10.78
C GLY A 241 3.61 -13.09 10.36
N VAL A 242 4.31 -12.24 11.12
CA VAL A 242 5.73 -11.93 10.90
C VAL A 242 6.60 -13.14 11.21
N PHE A 243 6.31 -13.86 12.31
CA PHE A 243 7.08 -15.02 12.74
C PHE A 243 6.69 -16.31 12.00
N SER A 244 5.51 -16.37 11.37
CA SER A 244 5.11 -17.47 10.49
C SER A 244 5.56 -17.27 9.02
N GLY A 245 6.13 -16.10 8.68
CA GLY A 245 6.50 -15.76 7.31
C GLY A 245 5.34 -15.34 6.40
N GLU A 246 4.11 -15.21 6.93
CA GLU A 246 2.94 -14.80 6.15
C GLU A 246 2.89 -13.28 5.92
N VAL A 247 3.47 -12.50 6.83
CA VAL A 247 3.45 -11.03 6.83
C VAL A 247 4.87 -10.51 6.75
N GLN A 248 5.12 -9.60 5.82
CA GLN A 248 6.42 -8.97 5.63
C GLN A 248 6.70 -7.89 6.67
N VAL A 249 7.98 -7.55 6.90
CA VAL A 249 8.39 -6.37 7.65
C VAL A 249 9.00 -5.35 6.71
N TYR A 250 8.38 -4.20 6.60
CA TYR A 250 8.89 -3.05 5.86
C TYR A 250 9.69 -2.16 6.80
N VAL A 251 11.01 -2.14 6.64
CA VAL A 251 11.90 -1.34 7.49
C VAL A 251 12.23 -0.04 6.77
N HIS A 252 11.75 1.07 7.32
CA HIS A 252 12.05 2.41 6.82
C HIS A 252 13.42 2.85 7.36
N ALA A 253 14.43 2.84 6.50
CA ALA A 253 15.80 3.22 6.82
C ALA A 253 16.46 3.91 5.62
N GLU A 254 17.07 5.08 5.84
CA GLU A 254 17.67 5.89 4.79
C GLU A 254 19.20 5.81 4.77
N ASP A 255 19.82 5.74 5.94
CA ASP A 255 21.27 5.79 6.10
C ASP A 255 21.91 4.40 6.11
N ALA A 256 23.19 4.33 5.71
CA ALA A 256 23.95 3.08 5.58
C ALA A 256 24.02 2.29 6.89
N LYS A 257 24.20 2.99 8.04
CA LYS A 257 24.27 2.31 9.36
C LYS A 257 22.92 1.70 9.73
N GLY A 258 21.83 2.44 9.58
CA GLY A 258 20.47 1.94 9.86
C GLY A 258 20.10 0.76 9.00
N ILE A 259 20.47 0.79 7.70
CA ILE A 259 20.25 -0.33 6.76
C ILE A 259 21.06 -1.56 7.20
N ALA A 260 22.35 -1.40 7.53
CA ALA A 260 23.19 -2.51 7.99
C ALA A 260 22.66 -3.12 9.28
N ASP A 261 22.25 -2.27 10.26
CA ASP A 261 21.68 -2.72 11.53
C ASP A 261 20.32 -3.43 11.31
N ALA A 262 19.49 -2.95 10.39
CA ALA A 262 18.22 -3.61 10.00
C ALA A 262 18.46 -4.99 9.37
N VAL A 263 19.49 -5.14 8.54
CA VAL A 263 19.90 -6.45 7.98
C VAL A 263 20.39 -7.40 9.08
N HIS A 264 21.15 -6.88 10.07
CA HIS A 264 21.56 -7.65 11.22
C HIS A 264 20.37 -8.10 12.07
N PHE A 265 19.45 -7.17 12.33
CA PHE A 265 18.20 -7.42 13.04
C PHE A 265 17.36 -8.53 12.36
N LYS A 266 17.20 -8.49 11.02
CA LYS A 266 16.55 -9.55 10.25
C LYS A 266 17.15 -10.93 10.58
N ARG A 267 18.48 -11.02 10.55
CA ARG A 267 19.20 -12.28 10.81
C ARG A 267 19.05 -12.73 12.27
N LYS A 268 19.16 -11.81 13.22
CA LYS A 268 19.03 -12.08 14.64
C LYS A 268 17.66 -12.67 15.00
N HIS A 269 16.60 -12.10 14.44
CA HIS A 269 15.22 -12.51 14.72
C HIS A 269 14.66 -13.57 13.76
N GLY A 270 15.46 -14.07 12.82
CA GLY A 270 15.05 -15.11 11.86
C GLY A 270 13.86 -14.70 10.98
N LEU A 271 13.78 -13.42 10.60
CA LEU A 271 12.66 -12.92 9.79
C LEU A 271 12.84 -13.33 8.32
N ASP A 272 11.87 -14.00 7.74
CA ASP A 272 11.94 -14.48 6.35
C ASP A 272 11.88 -13.33 5.35
N HIS A 273 10.90 -12.44 5.49
CA HIS A 273 10.59 -11.41 4.52
C HIS A 273 10.76 -10.01 5.13
N VAL A 274 11.86 -9.34 4.75
CA VAL A 274 12.14 -7.94 5.13
C VAL A 274 12.43 -7.14 3.88
N VAL A 275 11.77 -6.00 3.77
CA VAL A 275 11.91 -5.02 2.67
C VAL A 275 12.43 -3.71 3.26
N ILE A 276 13.52 -3.19 2.72
CA ILE A 276 13.99 -1.83 3.07
C ILE A 276 13.20 -0.81 2.25
N VAL A 277 12.66 0.19 2.95
CA VAL A 277 11.93 1.32 2.37
C VAL A 277 12.79 2.58 2.53
N GLY A 278 12.95 3.34 1.44
CA GLY A 278 13.85 4.47 1.36
C GLY A 278 15.21 4.04 0.84
N GLY A 279 16.15 3.73 1.73
CA GLY A 279 17.43 3.14 1.34
C GLY A 279 18.34 4.07 0.56
N GLN A 280 18.33 5.37 0.80
CA GLN A 280 19.13 6.36 0.08
C GLN A 280 20.61 5.99 0.00
N GLU A 281 21.15 5.47 1.12
CA GLU A 281 22.56 5.08 1.24
C GLU A 281 22.78 3.56 1.08
N ALA A 282 21.80 2.80 0.55
CA ALA A 282 21.94 1.36 0.36
C ALA A 282 23.12 0.95 -0.55
N HIS A 283 23.55 1.84 -1.43
CA HIS A 283 24.71 1.63 -2.31
C HIS A 283 26.07 1.63 -1.59
N LEU A 284 26.09 1.99 -0.28
CA LEU A 284 27.30 2.01 0.55
C LEU A 284 27.49 0.74 1.39
N VAL A 285 26.52 -0.17 1.42
CA VAL A 285 26.51 -1.37 2.27
C VAL A 285 26.24 -2.66 1.51
#